data_7d45bdad7dbab55bcc1dd10f3301eff4
#
_entry.id   7d45bdad7dbab55bcc1dd10f3301eff4
#
_cell.length_a   1.000
_cell.length_b   1.000
_cell.length_c   1.000
_cell.angle_alpha   90.00
_cell.angle_beta   90.00
_cell.angle_gamma   90.00
#
_symmetry.space_group_name_H-M   'P 1'
#
loop_
_entity.id
_entity.type
_entity.pdbx_description
1 polymer ?
#
loop_
_entity_poly.entity_id
_entity_poly.type
_entity_poly.pdbx_seq_one_letter_code
_entity_poly.pdbx_strand_id
1 'polypeptide(L)'
;KSKNESRVKSADLVWASWDYLKNRSPLVNRAENWVIEGFSPVALNTKGFRAKGEYILTPEDMESANSFYDSVALGRSPLDVADSLLSSPRGKVALPQPFEIPLRSLFSDKIKNLFFAGEHVSATSRASASFSHPPTSAQMGEAVGVCAALCKLKRRLPRTMAKLGNVDVLRTQLNRLNHTCSLLGVEDSDNLIIESKVIASTTLETFSAKSSLMRPSSSLQQGLIQFPVSTNKIDEVFLYLESQENCDLQIRLFENASGVCTIPGACLASINQTINEGGPRWEKIRINASVNKSGWHFIEYKFDQKIILYEQLNAPVGLLWHQPIKSSNSGLLNPYSEYFPKLPSTPSLATVPVINISPAQTVYDSRNLKNEGSRPNSLPNLWVSEETNFQYPEYIEFHWDNPVDISTIEIVWDTTLEYLYPIRPQPFVDSILPSIVKDYKIYSMNDVGHWEELLEVNDNENGFSSHDFDHVKTRAIEIEISGTHGLNRAQVYQVRAYS
;
A
#
# COMPACT_ATOMS: atom_id res chain seq x y z
N LYS A 1 32.19 -12.02 23.43
CA LYS A 1 33.29 -11.36 22.70
C LYS A 1 33.44 -9.95 23.21
N SER A 2 34.68 -9.51 23.53
CA SER A 2 34.91 -8.19 24.11
C SER A 2 34.57 -7.08 23.11
N LYS A 3 34.11 -5.90 23.62
CA LYS A 3 33.83 -4.73 22.79
C LYS A 3 35.06 -4.30 21.95
N ASN A 4 36.25 -4.57 22.43
CA ASN A 4 37.51 -4.24 21.74
C ASN A 4 37.79 -5.15 20.52
N GLU A 5 37.48 -6.45 20.59
CA GLU A 5 37.60 -7.35 19.43
C GLU A 5 36.64 -6.98 18.29
N SER A 6 35.41 -6.53 18.61
CA SER A 6 34.45 -6.01 17.61
C SER A 6 34.95 -4.75 16.91
N ARG A 7 35.62 -3.85 17.64
CA ARG A 7 36.17 -2.61 17.08
C ARG A 7 37.31 -2.87 16.08
N VAL A 8 38.27 -3.70 16.45
CA VAL A 8 39.40 -4.06 15.57
C VAL A 8 38.85 -4.71 14.28
N LYS A 9 37.98 -5.70 14.42
CA LYS A 9 37.36 -6.37 13.25
C LYS A 9 36.56 -5.45 12.35
N SER A 10 35.89 -4.43 12.90
CA SER A 10 35.15 -3.45 12.09
C SER A 10 36.09 -2.54 11.30
N ALA A 11 37.23 -2.12 11.89
CA ALA A 11 38.21 -1.34 11.19
C ALA A 11 38.88 -2.15 10.07
N ASP A 12 39.26 -3.39 10.35
CA ASP A 12 39.84 -4.30 9.37
C ASP A 12 38.89 -4.53 8.18
N LEU A 13 37.60 -4.65 8.47
CA LEU A 13 36.54 -4.81 7.42
C LEU A 13 36.42 -3.57 6.53
N VAL A 14 36.50 -2.36 7.11
CA VAL A 14 36.46 -1.10 6.35
C VAL A 14 37.69 -1.02 5.43
N TRP A 15 38.88 -1.29 5.94
CA TRP A 15 40.10 -1.28 5.13
C TRP A 15 40.10 -2.36 4.04
N ALA A 16 39.67 -3.57 4.34
CA ALA A 16 39.56 -4.65 3.38
C ALA A 16 38.52 -4.34 2.27
N SER A 17 37.39 -3.71 2.64
CA SER A 17 36.37 -3.27 1.66
C SER A 17 36.92 -2.17 0.75
N TRP A 18 37.68 -1.22 1.32
CA TRP A 18 38.31 -0.16 0.55
C TRP A 18 39.40 -0.69 -0.39
N ASP A 19 40.27 -1.60 0.08
CA ASP A 19 41.28 -2.27 -0.74
C ASP A 19 40.61 -2.98 -1.93
N TYR A 20 39.51 -3.70 -1.67
CA TYR A 20 38.76 -4.35 -2.73
C TYR A 20 38.22 -3.34 -3.74
N LEU A 21 37.55 -2.27 -3.29
CA LEU A 21 36.97 -1.25 -4.18
C LEU A 21 38.05 -0.57 -5.03
N LYS A 22 39.18 -0.22 -4.43
CA LYS A 22 40.25 0.53 -5.07
C LYS A 22 41.12 -0.31 -6.01
N ASN A 23 41.30 -1.59 -5.73
CA ASN A 23 42.31 -2.39 -6.41
C ASN A 23 41.75 -3.62 -7.15
N ARG A 24 40.53 -4.09 -6.85
CA ARG A 24 40.04 -5.40 -7.32
C ARG A 24 38.58 -5.40 -7.85
N SER A 25 37.82 -4.35 -7.61
CA SER A 25 36.43 -4.29 -8.02
C SER A 25 36.27 -3.82 -9.48
N PRO A 26 35.11 -4.04 -10.11
CA PRO A 26 34.78 -3.40 -11.38
C PRO A 26 34.76 -1.86 -11.33
N LEU A 27 34.87 -1.27 -10.16
CA LEU A 27 34.83 0.16 -9.92
C LEU A 27 36.19 0.82 -9.76
N VAL A 28 37.31 0.09 -10.01
CA VAL A 28 38.71 0.58 -9.84
C VAL A 28 38.89 1.95 -10.49
N ASN A 29 38.52 2.11 -11.77
CA ASN A 29 38.67 3.37 -12.50
C ASN A 29 37.88 4.54 -11.88
N ARG A 30 36.74 4.24 -11.22
CA ARG A 30 35.94 5.25 -10.51
C ARG A 30 36.51 5.60 -9.15
N ALA A 31 37.20 4.67 -8.52
CA ALA A 31 37.80 4.81 -7.19
C ALA A 31 39.22 5.38 -7.24
N GLU A 32 39.84 5.49 -8.42
CA GLU A 32 41.26 5.88 -8.61
C GLU A 32 41.62 7.17 -7.91
N ASN A 33 40.79 8.21 -8.02
CA ASN A 33 41.03 9.52 -7.45
C ASN A 33 40.40 9.76 -6.08
N TRP A 34 39.91 8.70 -5.44
CA TRP A 34 39.30 8.79 -4.12
C TRP A 34 40.20 8.20 -3.04
N VAL A 35 40.10 8.77 -1.84
CA VAL A 35 40.79 8.30 -0.65
C VAL A 35 39.83 8.29 0.54
N ILE A 36 40.00 7.33 1.45
CA ILE A 36 39.30 7.40 2.75
C ILE A 36 39.96 8.47 3.58
N GLU A 37 39.26 9.56 3.84
CA GLU A 37 39.70 10.63 4.74
C GLU A 37 39.61 10.19 6.20
N GLY A 38 38.62 9.43 6.55
CA GLY A 38 38.43 8.88 7.87
C GLY A 38 37.18 8.01 8.00
N PHE A 39 37.10 7.25 9.06
CA PHE A 39 35.92 6.51 9.46
C PHE A 39 35.77 6.48 10.98
N SER A 40 34.54 6.26 11.47
CA SER A 40 34.32 6.23 12.91
C SER A 40 35.12 5.10 13.59
N PRO A 41 35.94 5.41 14.60
CA PRO A 41 36.70 4.39 15.36
C PRO A 41 35.78 3.55 16.26
N VAL A 42 34.50 3.90 16.34
CA VAL A 42 33.50 3.22 17.15
C VAL A 42 32.46 2.63 16.23
N ALA A 43 32.35 1.31 16.22
CA ALA A 43 31.22 0.67 15.55
C ALA A 43 29.91 1.18 16.16
N LEU A 44 29.04 1.72 15.31
CA LEU A 44 27.68 2.08 15.72
C LEU A 44 26.98 0.81 16.20
N ASN A 45 26.70 0.75 17.49
CA ASN A 45 25.86 -0.32 18.03
C ASN A 45 24.40 0.10 17.89
N THR A 46 23.81 -0.24 16.75
CA THR A 46 22.39 -0.02 16.48
C THR A 46 21.47 -0.88 17.36
N LYS A 47 22.03 -1.92 18.01
CA LYS A 47 21.32 -2.80 18.95
C LYS A 47 21.52 -2.31 20.39
N GLY A 48 20.92 -1.15 20.72
CA GLY A 48 20.93 -0.59 22.07
C GLY A 48 20.13 -1.41 23.09
N PHE A 49 19.99 -0.87 24.31
CA PHE A 49 19.07 -1.41 25.30
C PHE A 49 17.64 -1.19 24.82
N ARG A 50 16.83 -2.23 24.94
CA ARG A 50 15.39 -2.15 24.66
C ARG A 50 14.61 -2.04 25.95
N ALA A 51 13.54 -1.28 25.90
CA ALA A 51 12.61 -1.25 26.99
C ALA A 51 11.80 -2.56 27.03
N LYS A 52 11.37 -2.95 28.22
CA LYS A 52 10.49 -4.08 28.42
C LYS A 52 9.07 -3.60 28.67
N GLY A 53 8.19 -3.93 27.73
CA GLY A 53 6.75 -3.70 27.81
C GLY A 53 5.99 -4.90 28.39
N GLU A 54 4.68 -4.78 28.46
CA GLU A 54 3.80 -5.88 28.83
C GLU A 54 3.73 -6.96 27.75
N TYR A 55 4.01 -6.60 26.52
CA TYR A 55 4.16 -7.52 25.40
C TYR A 55 5.53 -7.36 24.75
N ILE A 56 6.12 -8.46 24.32
CA ILE A 56 7.40 -8.47 23.62
C ILE A 56 7.13 -9.01 22.21
N LEU A 57 7.19 -8.12 21.21
CA LEU A 57 7.03 -8.50 19.82
C LEU A 57 8.11 -9.47 19.35
N THR A 58 7.68 -10.51 18.65
CA THR A 58 8.52 -11.58 18.12
C THR A 58 8.54 -11.58 16.59
N PRO A 59 9.51 -12.24 15.95
CA PRO A 59 9.49 -12.45 14.51
C PRO A 59 8.25 -13.18 14.02
N GLU A 60 7.76 -14.13 14.80
CA GLU A 60 6.59 -14.95 14.50
C GLU A 60 5.32 -14.10 14.41
N ASP A 61 5.16 -13.09 15.27
CA ASP A 61 4.07 -12.12 15.20
C ASP A 61 4.04 -11.36 13.87
N MET A 62 5.21 -11.03 13.35
CA MET A 62 5.38 -10.28 12.11
C MET A 62 5.22 -11.16 10.87
N GLU A 63 5.80 -12.38 10.89
CA GLU A 63 5.74 -13.33 9.78
C GLU A 63 4.32 -13.90 9.59
N SER A 64 3.58 -14.08 10.68
CA SER A 64 2.20 -14.57 10.66
C SER A 64 1.15 -13.48 10.45
N ALA A 65 1.56 -12.21 10.42
CA ALA A 65 0.65 -11.06 10.39
C ALA A 65 -0.45 -11.16 11.47
N ASN A 66 -0.04 -11.52 12.71
CA ASN A 66 -0.96 -11.66 13.84
C ASN A 66 -1.71 -10.35 14.09
N SER A 67 -3.03 -10.47 14.26
CA SER A 67 -3.86 -9.34 14.65
C SER A 67 -3.88 -9.19 16.17
N PHE A 68 -3.79 -7.94 16.64
CA PHE A 68 -3.84 -7.60 18.07
C PHE A 68 -5.05 -6.74 18.37
N TYR A 69 -5.82 -7.10 19.41
CA TYR A 69 -6.97 -6.29 19.86
C TYR A 69 -6.56 -4.86 20.24
N ASP A 70 -5.32 -4.66 20.66
CA ASP A 70 -4.73 -3.39 21.05
C ASP A 70 -3.71 -2.86 20.02
N SER A 71 -3.87 -3.21 18.75
CA SER A 71 -3.07 -2.67 17.66
C SER A 71 -3.26 -1.16 17.53
N VAL A 72 -2.15 -0.41 17.46
CA VAL A 72 -2.16 1.06 17.37
C VAL A 72 -1.22 1.61 16.29
N ALA A 73 -0.48 0.76 15.61
CA ALA A 73 0.39 1.14 14.51
C ALA A 73 0.66 -0.06 13.60
N LEU A 74 1.07 0.22 12.37
CA LEU A 74 1.50 -0.80 11.40
C LEU A 74 2.97 -0.65 11.07
N GLY A 75 3.63 -1.79 10.84
CA GLY A 75 4.97 -1.86 10.31
C GLY A 75 5.01 -2.70 9.03
N ARG A 76 5.99 -2.45 8.17
CA ARG A 76 6.20 -3.20 6.94
C ARG A 76 7.66 -3.28 6.54
N SER A 77 8.56 -3.44 7.46
CA SER A 77 9.98 -3.62 7.17
C SER A 77 10.38 -5.08 7.27
N PRO A 78 11.29 -5.56 6.40
CA PRO A 78 11.74 -6.94 6.45
C PRO A 78 12.42 -7.24 7.79
N LEU A 79 12.22 -8.46 8.26
CA LEU A 79 12.97 -9.03 9.37
C LEU A 79 14.42 -9.26 8.93
N ASP A 80 15.33 -8.53 9.53
CA ASP A 80 16.77 -8.75 9.49
C ASP A 80 17.48 -8.64 8.12
N VAL A 81 17.73 -7.39 7.71
CA VAL A 81 18.61 -7.09 6.56
C VAL A 81 20.08 -7.44 6.86
N ALA A 82 20.51 -7.37 8.12
CA ALA A 82 21.92 -7.53 8.50
C ALA A 82 22.41 -8.99 8.45
N ASP A 83 21.62 -9.95 8.93
CA ASP A 83 21.97 -11.36 8.84
C ASP A 83 21.86 -11.90 7.40
N SER A 84 20.94 -11.37 6.61
CA SER A 84 20.82 -11.74 5.21
C SER A 84 21.94 -11.19 4.34
N LEU A 85 22.51 -10.02 4.67
CA LEU A 85 23.66 -9.44 3.96
C LEU A 85 24.98 -10.14 4.32
N LEU A 86 25.11 -10.68 5.54
CA LEU A 86 26.33 -11.34 6.02
C LEU A 86 26.33 -12.86 5.82
N SER A 87 25.16 -13.50 5.86
CA SER A 87 25.02 -14.95 5.76
C SER A 87 24.63 -15.46 4.36
N SER A 88 24.13 -14.57 3.51
CA SER A 88 23.87 -14.86 2.10
C SER A 88 24.35 -13.69 1.26
N PRO A 89 25.33 -13.86 0.35
CA PRO A 89 25.80 -12.81 -0.56
C PRO A 89 24.71 -12.24 -1.46
N ARG A 90 23.51 -12.79 -1.40
CA ARG A 90 22.30 -12.39 -2.14
C ARG A 90 21.09 -12.65 -1.26
N GLY A 91 20.98 -11.86 -0.18
CA GLY A 91 19.91 -12.02 0.79
C GLY A 91 18.55 -12.20 0.12
N LYS A 92 17.88 -13.28 0.47
CA LYS A 92 16.47 -13.48 0.19
C LYS A 92 15.71 -12.46 1.04
N VAL A 93 15.42 -11.32 0.46
CA VAL A 93 14.49 -10.38 1.07
C VAL A 93 13.10 -10.91 0.77
N ALA A 94 12.52 -11.65 1.71
CA ALA A 94 11.08 -11.89 1.66
C ALA A 94 10.39 -10.52 1.64
N LEU A 95 9.42 -10.34 0.73
CA LEU A 95 8.61 -9.12 0.73
C LEU A 95 7.98 -9.01 2.12
N PRO A 96 8.22 -7.91 2.84
CA PRO A 96 7.70 -7.78 4.20
C PRO A 96 6.19 -7.72 4.13
N GLN A 97 5.55 -8.55 4.93
CA GLN A 97 4.11 -8.45 5.18
C GLN A 97 3.86 -7.27 6.11
N PRO A 98 2.74 -6.54 5.95
CA PRO A 98 2.33 -5.60 6.97
C PRO A 98 2.05 -6.36 8.27
N PHE A 99 2.50 -5.82 9.39
CA PHE A 99 2.28 -6.39 10.72
C PHE A 99 1.79 -5.34 11.69
N GLU A 100 1.02 -5.76 12.67
CA GLU A 100 0.42 -4.89 13.69
C GLU A 100 1.36 -4.71 14.88
N ILE A 101 1.32 -3.53 15.49
CA ILE A 101 2.09 -3.17 16.68
C ILE A 101 1.12 -2.89 17.84
N PRO A 102 1.06 -3.79 18.85
CA PRO A 102 0.17 -3.62 19.99
C PRO A 102 0.63 -2.53 20.96
N LEU A 103 -0.31 -1.79 21.53
CA LEU A 103 -0.01 -0.75 22.52
C LEU A 103 0.80 -1.30 23.71
N ARG A 104 0.54 -2.54 24.15
CA ARG A 104 1.28 -3.22 25.22
C ARG A 104 2.77 -3.37 24.99
N SER A 105 3.25 -3.23 23.75
CA SER A 105 4.68 -3.19 23.43
C SER A 105 5.28 -1.78 23.52
N LEU A 106 4.46 -0.74 23.74
CA LEU A 106 4.85 0.66 23.71
C LEU A 106 4.81 1.35 25.09
N PHE A 107 4.65 0.62 26.17
CA PHE A 107 4.76 1.16 27.53
C PHE A 107 5.42 0.16 28.49
N SER A 108 5.99 0.68 29.58
CA SER A 108 6.76 -0.11 30.54
C SER A 108 5.89 -1.05 31.39
N ASP A 109 6.36 -2.28 31.57
CA ASP A 109 5.76 -3.26 32.50
C ASP A 109 5.95 -2.86 33.98
N LYS A 110 6.96 -2.06 34.30
CA LYS A 110 7.36 -1.67 35.67
C LYS A 110 7.06 -0.22 36.02
N ILE A 111 7.31 0.71 35.10
CA ILE A 111 7.14 2.14 35.33
C ILE A 111 5.76 2.57 34.82
N LYS A 112 4.87 2.95 35.72
CA LYS A 112 3.43 3.12 35.46
C LYS A 112 3.08 4.14 34.37
N ASN A 113 3.91 5.16 34.17
CA ASN A 113 3.67 6.30 33.28
C ASN A 113 4.77 6.51 32.24
N LEU A 114 5.50 5.45 31.89
CA LEU A 114 6.54 5.50 30.90
C LEU A 114 6.09 4.82 29.61
N PHE A 115 6.10 5.57 28.53
CA PHE A 115 5.95 5.09 27.16
C PHE A 115 7.29 5.00 26.44
N PHE A 116 7.35 4.21 25.38
CA PHE A 116 8.46 4.16 24.44
C PHE A 116 7.95 3.99 23.00
N ALA A 117 8.74 4.46 22.05
CA ALA A 117 8.45 4.37 20.64
C ALA A 117 9.76 4.17 19.84
N GLY A 118 9.64 3.94 18.54
CA GLY A 118 10.79 3.73 17.68
C GLY A 118 11.58 2.50 18.05
N GLU A 119 12.89 2.57 18.01
CA GLU A 119 13.80 1.44 18.29
C GLU A 119 13.75 0.94 19.74
N HIS A 120 13.11 1.67 20.65
CA HIS A 120 12.93 1.29 22.04
C HIS A 120 11.69 0.44 22.29
N VAL A 121 10.93 0.13 21.26
CA VAL A 121 9.79 -0.79 21.36
C VAL A 121 10.17 -2.10 22.04
N SER A 122 9.26 -2.65 22.83
CA SER A 122 9.45 -3.95 23.47
C SER A 122 9.36 -5.07 22.44
N ALA A 123 10.51 -5.52 21.97
CA ALA A 123 10.64 -6.54 20.94
C ALA A 123 11.89 -7.40 21.14
N THR A 124 11.90 -8.61 20.60
CA THR A 124 13.10 -9.44 20.54
C THR A 124 14.17 -8.81 19.66
N SER A 125 15.43 -9.25 19.79
CA SER A 125 16.55 -8.71 19.03
C SER A 125 16.33 -8.77 17.52
N ARG A 126 15.74 -9.85 17.03
CA ARG A 126 15.48 -10.08 15.60
C ARG A 126 14.34 -9.21 15.11
N ALA A 127 13.23 -9.16 15.85
CA ALA A 127 12.08 -8.32 15.50
C ALA A 127 12.41 -6.83 15.48
N SER A 128 13.30 -6.36 16.38
CA SER A 128 13.64 -4.94 16.51
C SER A 128 14.29 -4.32 15.26
N ALA A 129 14.89 -5.12 14.38
CA ALA A 129 15.48 -4.61 13.14
C ALA A 129 14.43 -3.96 12.22
N SER A 130 13.18 -4.42 12.27
CA SER A 130 12.06 -3.89 11.48
C SER A 130 11.52 -2.56 11.97
N PHE A 131 11.91 -2.08 13.16
CA PHE A 131 11.42 -0.82 13.73
C PHE A 131 12.36 0.38 13.50
N SER A 132 13.52 0.16 12.91
CA SER A 132 14.44 1.25 12.53
C SER A 132 13.97 2.04 11.30
N HIS A 133 12.91 1.58 10.65
CA HIS A 133 12.36 2.27 9.48
C HIS A 133 11.59 3.52 9.90
N PRO A 134 11.95 4.73 9.41
CA PRO A 134 11.38 5.99 9.88
C PRO A 134 9.84 6.06 9.87
N PRO A 135 9.11 5.63 8.82
CA PRO A 135 7.65 5.64 8.83
C PRO A 135 7.04 4.80 9.97
N THR A 136 7.56 3.61 10.24
CA THR A 136 7.11 2.76 11.35
C THR A 136 7.36 3.42 12.70
N SER A 137 8.56 4.04 12.86
CA SER A 137 8.90 4.77 14.08
C SER A 137 7.99 6.00 14.28
N ALA A 138 7.65 6.72 13.23
CA ALA A 138 6.76 7.87 13.27
C ALA A 138 5.34 7.46 13.72
N GLN A 139 4.78 6.40 13.14
CA GLN A 139 3.47 5.88 13.55
C GLN A 139 3.43 5.48 15.03
N MET A 140 4.46 4.78 15.53
CA MET A 140 4.53 4.47 16.97
C MET A 140 4.59 5.74 17.83
N GLY A 141 5.34 6.76 17.38
CA GLY A 141 5.44 8.04 18.08
C GLY A 141 4.09 8.77 18.17
N GLU A 142 3.35 8.83 17.07
CA GLU A 142 2.02 9.42 17.01
C GLU A 142 1.04 8.67 17.92
N ALA A 143 0.99 7.34 17.82
CA ALA A 143 0.13 6.50 18.67
C ALA A 143 0.40 6.72 20.17
N VAL A 144 1.67 6.78 20.56
CA VAL A 144 2.08 7.06 21.95
C VAL A 144 1.71 8.47 22.36
N GLY A 145 1.89 9.46 21.49
CA GLY A 145 1.54 10.86 21.76
C GLY A 145 0.05 11.03 22.05
N VAL A 146 -0.81 10.50 21.18
CA VAL A 146 -2.28 10.54 21.35
C VAL A 146 -2.69 9.75 22.61
N CYS A 147 -2.11 8.56 22.83
CA CYS A 147 -2.38 7.77 24.02
C CYS A 147 -2.00 8.53 25.31
N ALA A 148 -0.85 9.21 25.33
CA ALA A 148 -0.41 10.01 26.50
C ALA A 148 -1.36 11.19 26.76
N ALA A 149 -1.83 11.88 25.73
CA ALA A 149 -2.83 12.93 25.83
C ALA A 149 -4.16 12.40 26.43
N LEU A 150 -4.65 11.27 25.91
CA LEU A 150 -5.85 10.60 26.44
C LEU A 150 -5.67 10.13 27.89
N CYS A 151 -4.49 9.60 28.24
CA CYS A 151 -4.16 9.23 29.61
C CYS A 151 -4.29 10.44 30.55
N LYS A 152 -3.80 11.61 30.15
CA LYS A 152 -3.91 12.85 30.93
C LYS A 152 -5.35 13.33 31.02
N LEU A 153 -6.05 13.42 29.90
CA LEU A 153 -7.44 13.90 29.84
C LEU A 153 -8.40 13.02 30.68
N LYS A 154 -8.28 11.69 30.50
CA LYS A 154 -9.14 10.71 31.19
C LYS A 154 -8.60 10.29 32.55
N ARG A 155 -7.48 10.86 33.02
CA ARG A 155 -6.80 10.50 34.29
C ARG A 155 -6.57 8.98 34.40
N ARG A 156 -6.09 8.36 33.34
CA ARG A 156 -5.82 6.92 33.25
C ARG A 156 -4.34 6.64 33.03
N LEU A 157 -3.91 5.44 33.39
CA LEU A 157 -2.55 4.96 33.11
C LEU A 157 -2.49 4.23 31.75
N PRO A 158 -1.31 4.14 31.10
CA PRO A 158 -1.11 3.41 29.84
C PRO A 158 -1.70 1.99 29.85
N ARG A 159 -1.44 1.22 30.91
CA ARG A 159 -1.98 -0.13 31.10
C ARG A 159 -3.51 -0.18 31.09
N THR A 160 -4.16 0.86 31.57
CA THR A 160 -5.63 0.95 31.56
C THR A 160 -6.13 1.27 30.16
N MET A 161 -5.39 2.09 29.40
CA MET A 161 -5.73 2.41 28.01
C MET A 161 -5.59 1.20 27.08
N ALA A 162 -4.68 0.28 27.37
CA ALA A 162 -4.49 -0.95 26.57
C ALA A 162 -5.58 -2.03 26.80
N LYS A 163 -6.56 -1.80 27.70
CA LYS A 163 -7.68 -2.73 27.89
C LYS A 163 -8.75 -2.55 26.82
N LEU A 164 -9.42 -3.65 26.49
CA LEU A 164 -10.61 -3.65 25.62
C LEU A 164 -11.59 -2.54 26.04
N GLY A 165 -12.23 -1.90 25.08
CA GLY A 165 -13.11 -0.76 25.26
C GLY A 165 -12.40 0.58 25.51
N ASN A 166 -11.24 0.58 26.16
CA ASN A 166 -10.44 1.81 26.32
C ASN A 166 -9.50 2.04 25.13
N VAL A 167 -8.92 0.97 24.59
CA VAL A 167 -8.05 1.04 23.40
C VAL A 167 -8.85 1.43 22.15
N ASP A 168 -10.13 1.09 22.08
CA ASP A 168 -11.00 1.47 20.98
C ASP A 168 -11.15 2.98 20.89
N VAL A 169 -11.27 3.69 22.03
CA VAL A 169 -11.26 5.17 22.06
C VAL A 169 -9.96 5.73 21.48
N LEU A 170 -8.82 5.12 21.80
CA LEU A 170 -7.53 5.53 21.23
C LEU A 170 -7.49 5.29 19.71
N ARG A 171 -7.94 4.12 19.29
CA ARG A 171 -7.93 3.73 17.86
C ARG A 171 -8.85 4.63 17.03
N THR A 172 -10.05 4.97 17.56
CA THR A 172 -10.96 5.93 16.92
C THR A 172 -10.30 7.31 16.77
N GLN A 173 -9.65 7.83 17.82
CA GLN A 173 -8.95 9.11 17.73
C GLN A 173 -7.79 9.08 16.72
N LEU A 174 -7.02 7.99 16.68
CA LEU A 174 -5.95 7.81 15.69
C LEU A 174 -6.51 7.72 14.27
N ASN A 175 -7.62 7.00 14.07
CA ASN A 175 -8.28 6.89 12.77
C ASN A 175 -8.75 8.25 12.26
N ARG A 176 -9.30 9.12 13.12
CA ARG A 176 -9.70 10.50 12.79
C ARG A 176 -8.50 11.39 12.38
N LEU A 177 -7.30 11.05 12.79
CA LEU A 177 -6.05 11.67 12.34
C LEU A 177 -5.48 11.00 11.06
N ASN A 178 -6.27 10.17 10.39
CA ASN A 178 -5.83 9.34 9.25
C ASN A 178 -4.65 8.40 9.57
N HIS A 179 -4.52 8.01 10.83
CA HIS A 179 -3.51 7.07 11.30
C HIS A 179 -4.06 5.64 11.21
N THR A 180 -3.37 4.76 10.51
CA THR A 180 -3.79 3.37 10.35
C THR A 180 -3.34 2.51 11.52
N CYS A 181 -4.30 2.11 12.37
CA CYS A 181 -4.03 1.32 13.57
C CYS A 181 -4.00 -0.19 13.32
N SER A 182 -4.77 -0.67 12.35
CA SER A 182 -5.01 -2.10 12.11
C SER A 182 -5.18 -2.37 10.63
N LEU A 183 -4.86 -3.61 10.22
CA LEU A 183 -5.08 -4.10 8.86
C LEU A 183 -6.56 -4.26 8.52
N LEU A 184 -7.42 -4.43 9.52
CA LEU A 184 -8.86 -4.63 9.36
C LEU A 184 -9.67 -3.33 9.40
N GLY A 185 -9.02 -2.17 9.65
CA GLY A 185 -9.71 -0.90 9.87
C GLY A 185 -10.11 -0.69 11.34
N VAL A 186 -10.85 0.39 11.59
CA VAL A 186 -11.34 0.78 12.92
C VAL A 186 -12.78 1.23 12.79
N GLU A 187 -13.68 0.57 13.48
CA GLU A 187 -15.08 0.98 13.57
C GLU A 187 -15.19 2.34 14.27
N ASP A 188 -15.91 3.27 13.65
CA ASP A 188 -16.21 4.59 14.21
C ASP A 188 -17.72 4.84 14.13
N SER A 189 -18.42 4.54 15.21
CA SER A 189 -19.87 4.67 15.32
C SER A 189 -20.38 6.12 15.24
N ASP A 190 -19.51 7.11 15.44
CA ASP A 190 -19.88 8.51 15.31
C ASP A 190 -19.86 9.01 13.86
N ASN A 191 -19.31 8.20 12.93
CA ASN A 191 -19.26 8.55 11.50
C ASN A 191 -20.64 8.41 10.86
N LEU A 192 -21.28 9.54 10.59
CA LEU A 192 -22.63 9.61 10.01
C LEU A 192 -22.72 9.00 8.58
N ILE A 193 -21.61 8.95 7.86
CA ILE A 193 -21.56 8.38 6.50
C ILE A 193 -21.94 6.91 6.47
N ILE A 194 -21.67 6.15 7.54
CA ILE A 194 -21.95 4.71 7.62
C ILE A 194 -23.42 4.40 7.36
N GLU A 195 -24.34 5.21 7.88
CA GLU A 195 -25.78 5.02 7.74
C GLU A 195 -26.37 5.62 6.45
N SER A 196 -25.59 6.38 5.68
CA SER A 196 -26.04 7.02 4.47
C SER A 196 -26.20 6.04 3.30
N LYS A 197 -27.03 6.39 2.31
CA LYS A 197 -27.01 5.76 0.98
C LYS A 197 -26.02 6.53 0.11
N VAL A 198 -25.08 5.83 -0.51
CA VAL A 198 -24.05 6.43 -1.38
C VAL A 198 -24.45 6.30 -2.84
N ILE A 199 -24.30 7.36 -3.61
CA ILE A 199 -24.48 7.42 -5.06
C ILE A 199 -23.21 8.08 -5.65
N ALA A 200 -22.70 7.55 -6.74
CA ALA A 200 -21.60 8.17 -7.48
C ALA A 200 -22.02 8.41 -8.94
N SER A 201 -21.46 9.44 -9.56
CA SER A 201 -21.68 9.78 -10.96
C SER A 201 -21.33 8.62 -11.89
N THR A 202 -20.13 8.05 -11.69
CA THR A 202 -19.60 6.92 -12.46
C THR A 202 -18.81 5.98 -11.54
N THR A 203 -18.53 4.78 -12.03
CA THR A 203 -17.69 3.80 -11.32
C THR A 203 -16.91 3.00 -12.35
N LEU A 204 -15.61 2.85 -12.14
CA LEU A 204 -14.74 2.10 -13.03
C LEU A 204 -15.05 0.59 -12.96
N GLU A 205 -15.40 0.01 -14.10
CA GLU A 205 -15.74 -1.42 -14.22
C GLU A 205 -14.67 -2.24 -14.97
N THR A 206 -13.68 -1.57 -15.58
CA THR A 206 -12.67 -2.22 -16.40
C THR A 206 -11.27 -1.84 -15.94
N PHE A 207 -10.29 -2.72 -16.20
CA PHE A 207 -8.90 -2.47 -15.87
C PHE A 207 -8.10 -1.81 -17.00
N SER A 208 -8.64 -1.77 -18.22
CA SER A 208 -7.93 -1.21 -19.36
C SER A 208 -8.20 0.27 -19.54
N ALA A 209 -7.14 1.04 -19.76
CA ALA A 209 -7.23 2.41 -20.21
C ALA A 209 -7.86 2.51 -21.61
N LYS A 210 -8.38 3.68 -21.96
CA LYS A 210 -8.76 4.00 -23.33
C LYS A 210 -7.54 3.92 -24.26
N SER A 211 -7.75 3.52 -25.50
CA SER A 211 -6.69 3.16 -26.47
C SER A 211 -5.57 4.19 -26.66
N SER A 212 -5.83 5.48 -26.42
CA SER A 212 -4.85 6.56 -26.56
C SER A 212 -3.66 6.51 -25.57
N LEU A 213 -3.78 5.70 -24.52
CA LEU A 213 -2.75 5.54 -23.48
C LEU A 213 -2.01 4.21 -23.56
N MET A 214 -2.27 3.40 -24.58
CA MET A 214 -1.63 2.11 -24.79
C MET A 214 -0.40 2.24 -25.68
N ARG A 215 0.69 1.55 -25.32
CA ARG A 215 1.91 1.51 -26.11
C ARG A 215 2.54 0.12 -26.11
N PRO A 216 3.30 -0.26 -27.14
CA PRO A 216 4.07 -1.50 -27.13
C PRO A 216 5.02 -1.53 -25.94
N SER A 217 5.04 -2.64 -25.22
CA SER A 217 5.95 -2.83 -24.11
C SER A 217 7.30 -3.37 -24.61
N SER A 218 8.39 -2.81 -24.08
CA SER A 218 9.74 -3.39 -24.22
C SER A 218 9.98 -4.57 -23.25
N SER A 219 8.92 -5.20 -22.79
CA SER A 219 8.90 -6.08 -21.64
C SER A 219 9.51 -7.45 -21.86
N LEU A 220 9.77 -8.11 -20.74
CA LEU A 220 10.23 -9.48 -20.65
C LEU A 220 9.16 -10.46 -21.14
N GLN A 221 9.61 -11.58 -21.71
CA GLN A 221 8.77 -12.68 -22.19
C GLN A 221 7.97 -13.38 -21.09
N GLN A 222 8.16 -12.98 -19.86
CA GLN A 222 7.53 -13.54 -18.69
C GLN A 222 7.28 -12.45 -17.65
N GLY A 223 6.12 -12.46 -17.02
CA GLY A 223 5.74 -11.53 -15.96
C GLY A 223 4.56 -12.03 -15.15
N LEU A 224 4.27 -11.31 -14.08
CA LEU A 224 3.15 -11.58 -13.20
C LEU A 224 2.31 -10.31 -13.07
N ILE A 225 1.02 -10.39 -13.38
CA ILE A 225 0.07 -9.29 -13.25
C ILE A 225 -0.77 -9.57 -12.03
N GLN A 226 -0.73 -8.68 -11.04
CA GLN A 226 -1.63 -8.68 -9.89
C GLN A 226 -2.87 -7.85 -10.23
N PHE A 227 -4.03 -8.32 -9.83
CA PHE A 227 -5.31 -7.63 -10.00
C PHE A 227 -6.32 -8.05 -8.93
N PRO A 228 -7.30 -7.19 -8.61
CA PRO A 228 -8.34 -7.51 -7.64
C PRO A 228 -9.51 -8.25 -8.32
N VAL A 229 -10.11 -9.21 -7.59
CA VAL A 229 -11.29 -9.97 -8.04
C VAL A 229 -12.38 -9.89 -6.97
N SER A 230 -13.59 -9.48 -7.38
CA SER A 230 -14.78 -9.40 -6.52
C SER A 230 -15.80 -10.50 -6.79
N THR A 231 -15.66 -11.21 -7.90
CA THR A 231 -16.57 -12.27 -8.33
C THR A 231 -16.12 -13.66 -7.87
N ASN A 232 -17.02 -14.63 -7.90
CA ASN A 232 -16.72 -16.02 -7.54
C ASN A 232 -16.18 -16.87 -8.71
N LYS A 233 -15.93 -16.24 -9.85
CA LYS A 233 -15.38 -16.90 -11.04
C LYS A 233 -14.64 -15.91 -11.94
N ILE A 234 -13.73 -16.44 -12.74
CA ILE A 234 -13.08 -15.77 -13.87
C ILE A 234 -13.33 -16.66 -15.09
N ASP A 235 -14.15 -16.17 -16.03
CA ASP A 235 -14.47 -16.91 -17.25
C ASP A 235 -13.40 -16.69 -18.31
N GLU A 236 -12.99 -15.42 -18.51
CA GLU A 236 -12.09 -15.02 -19.57
C GLU A 236 -11.12 -13.93 -19.08
N VAL A 237 -9.92 -13.95 -19.65
CA VAL A 237 -8.93 -12.90 -19.56
C VAL A 237 -8.64 -12.37 -20.95
N PHE A 238 -8.53 -11.07 -21.09
CA PHE A 238 -8.22 -10.39 -22.33
C PHE A 238 -6.88 -9.67 -22.16
N LEU A 239 -5.93 -9.93 -23.06
CA LEU A 239 -4.67 -9.21 -23.16
C LEU A 239 -4.60 -8.48 -24.48
N TYR A 240 -4.11 -7.23 -24.48
CA TYR A 240 -3.90 -6.49 -25.71
C TYR A 240 -2.47 -6.70 -26.20
N LEU A 241 -2.32 -7.36 -27.34
CA LEU A 241 -1.01 -7.79 -27.85
C LEU A 241 -1.00 -7.89 -29.38
N GLU A 242 0.20 -7.99 -29.94
CA GLU A 242 0.43 -8.37 -31.34
C GLU A 242 1.44 -9.52 -31.42
N SER A 243 1.43 -10.25 -32.53
CA SER A 243 2.38 -11.34 -32.75
C SER A 243 2.94 -11.29 -34.18
N GLN A 244 4.26 -11.42 -34.31
CA GLN A 244 4.98 -11.39 -35.54
C GLN A 244 4.91 -12.72 -36.32
N GLU A 245 4.56 -13.79 -35.63
CA GLU A 245 4.34 -15.14 -36.20
C GLU A 245 3.43 -15.93 -35.23
N ASN A 246 3.00 -17.13 -35.66
CA ASN A 246 2.22 -18.01 -34.79
C ASN A 246 3.09 -18.48 -33.60
N CYS A 247 2.71 -18.14 -32.39
CA CYS A 247 3.47 -18.41 -31.15
C CYS A 247 2.59 -18.90 -30.03
N ASP A 248 3.17 -19.61 -29.08
CA ASP A 248 2.46 -20.10 -27.91
C ASP A 248 2.54 -19.08 -26.76
N LEU A 249 1.39 -18.83 -26.15
CA LEU A 249 1.21 -18.06 -24.93
C LEU A 249 0.77 -19.01 -23.82
N GLN A 250 1.55 -19.08 -22.76
CA GLN A 250 1.17 -19.76 -21.53
C GLN A 250 0.63 -18.74 -20.52
N ILE A 251 -0.51 -19.04 -19.94
CA ILE A 251 -1.15 -18.26 -18.87
C ILE A 251 -1.42 -19.18 -17.67
N ARG A 252 -1.06 -18.72 -16.48
CA ARG A 252 -1.43 -19.37 -15.22
C ARG A 252 -2.13 -18.38 -14.32
N LEU A 253 -3.28 -18.75 -13.77
CA LEU A 253 -4.03 -17.97 -12.80
C LEU A 253 -3.77 -18.52 -11.40
N PHE A 254 -3.48 -17.62 -10.45
CA PHE A 254 -3.26 -17.95 -9.05
C PHE A 254 -4.18 -17.13 -8.15
N GLU A 255 -4.64 -17.75 -7.07
CA GLU A 255 -5.22 -17.02 -5.94
C GLU A 255 -4.11 -16.41 -5.06
N ASN A 256 -4.49 -15.55 -4.13
CA ASN A 256 -3.56 -15.01 -3.13
C ASN A 256 -3.31 -16.04 -2.02
N ALA A 257 -2.06 -16.19 -1.60
CA ALA A 257 -1.66 -17.15 -0.57
C ALA A 257 -2.24 -16.82 0.82
N SER A 258 -2.41 -15.54 1.13
CA SER A 258 -2.96 -15.09 2.42
C SER A 258 -3.52 -13.67 2.34
N GLY A 259 -4.64 -13.42 2.99
CA GLY A 259 -5.43 -12.18 3.10
C GLY A 259 -4.82 -10.88 2.56
N VAL A 260 -4.03 -10.21 3.36
CA VAL A 260 -3.41 -8.91 3.02
C VAL A 260 -2.09 -9.07 2.25
N CYS A 261 -1.54 -10.27 2.22
CA CYS A 261 -0.31 -10.56 1.52
C CYS A 261 -0.54 -10.63 0.01
N THR A 262 0.38 -10.04 -0.76
CA THR A 262 0.35 -10.03 -2.21
C THR A 262 1.32 -11.06 -2.79
N ILE A 263 1.12 -12.34 -2.44
CA ILE A 263 1.94 -13.46 -2.89
C ILE A 263 1.05 -14.49 -3.59
N PRO A 264 1.40 -14.93 -4.81
CA PRO A 264 0.68 -16.01 -5.47
C PRO A 264 0.61 -17.27 -4.61
N GLY A 265 -0.57 -17.82 -4.49
CA GLY A 265 -0.89 -19.05 -3.75
C GLY A 265 -1.12 -20.25 -4.66
N ALA A 266 -2.28 -20.90 -4.51
CA ALA A 266 -2.63 -22.05 -5.33
C ALA A 266 -2.89 -21.65 -6.79
N CYS A 267 -2.45 -22.48 -7.73
CA CYS A 267 -2.76 -22.31 -9.15
C CYS A 267 -4.20 -22.79 -9.41
N LEU A 268 -5.05 -21.89 -9.87
CA LEU A 268 -6.46 -22.16 -10.17
C LEU A 268 -6.66 -22.65 -11.60
N ALA A 269 -5.84 -22.20 -12.55
CA ALA A 269 -5.89 -22.60 -13.96
C ALA A 269 -4.54 -22.45 -14.64
N SER A 270 -4.27 -23.31 -15.63
CA SER A 270 -3.10 -23.23 -16.51
C SER A 270 -3.53 -23.50 -17.94
N ILE A 271 -3.31 -22.52 -18.83
CA ILE A 271 -3.77 -22.51 -20.23
C ILE A 271 -2.56 -22.31 -21.14
N ASN A 272 -2.49 -23.09 -22.20
CA ASN A 272 -1.60 -22.85 -23.34
C ASN A 272 -2.47 -22.52 -24.56
N GLN A 273 -2.24 -21.40 -25.19
CA GLN A 273 -2.99 -20.94 -26.35
C GLN A 273 -2.02 -20.50 -27.45
N THR A 274 -2.24 -20.96 -28.67
CA THR A 274 -1.50 -20.45 -29.82
C THR A 274 -2.09 -19.11 -30.24
N ILE A 275 -1.25 -18.09 -30.31
CA ILE A 275 -1.56 -16.75 -30.80
C ILE A 275 -1.15 -16.70 -32.29
N ASN A 276 -2.11 -16.40 -33.14
CA ASN A 276 -1.86 -16.27 -34.56
C ASN A 276 -1.09 -14.98 -34.87
N GLU A 277 -0.30 -15.00 -35.94
CA GLU A 277 0.31 -13.80 -36.52
C GLU A 277 -0.74 -12.70 -36.74
N GLY A 278 -0.39 -11.45 -36.42
CA GLY A 278 -1.24 -10.29 -36.66
C GLY A 278 -0.89 -9.09 -35.78
N GLY A 279 -1.38 -7.93 -36.22
CA GLY A 279 -1.18 -6.66 -35.51
C GLY A 279 -1.90 -6.56 -34.17
N PRO A 280 -1.86 -5.37 -33.54
CA PRO A 280 -2.41 -5.12 -32.21
C PRO A 280 -3.90 -5.45 -32.12
N ARG A 281 -4.27 -6.29 -31.16
CA ARG A 281 -5.65 -6.73 -30.92
C ARG A 281 -5.85 -7.26 -29.53
N TRP A 282 -7.11 -7.35 -29.11
CA TRP A 282 -7.51 -8.09 -27.93
C TRP A 282 -7.47 -9.59 -28.20
N GLU A 283 -6.62 -10.29 -27.46
CA GLU A 283 -6.63 -11.77 -27.43
C GLU A 283 -7.45 -12.24 -26.23
N LYS A 284 -8.42 -13.07 -26.53
CA LYS A 284 -9.31 -13.71 -25.58
C LYS A 284 -8.76 -15.05 -25.12
N ILE A 285 -8.58 -15.20 -23.82
CA ILE A 285 -8.09 -16.44 -23.20
C ILE A 285 -9.18 -16.96 -22.28
N ARG A 286 -9.70 -18.15 -22.56
CA ARG A 286 -10.73 -18.79 -21.74
C ARG A 286 -10.09 -19.46 -20.56
N ILE A 287 -10.42 -19.00 -19.36
CA ILE A 287 -9.87 -19.48 -18.08
C ILE A 287 -10.86 -20.44 -17.40
N ASN A 288 -12.14 -20.08 -17.29
CA ASN A 288 -13.22 -20.85 -16.63
C ASN A 288 -12.83 -21.33 -15.22
N ALA A 289 -12.24 -20.49 -14.41
CA ALA A 289 -11.81 -20.82 -13.05
C ALA A 289 -12.82 -20.36 -12.00
N SER A 290 -13.10 -21.20 -11.02
CA SER A 290 -13.82 -20.81 -9.82
C SER A 290 -12.88 -20.07 -8.87
N VAL A 291 -13.39 -19.00 -8.25
CA VAL A 291 -12.70 -18.17 -7.27
C VAL A 291 -13.39 -18.38 -5.92
N ASN A 292 -12.67 -18.92 -4.95
CA ASN A 292 -13.24 -19.24 -3.64
C ASN A 292 -13.35 -18.02 -2.72
N LYS A 293 -12.48 -17.01 -2.93
CA LYS A 293 -12.43 -15.79 -2.13
C LYS A 293 -12.18 -14.59 -3.03
N SER A 294 -12.97 -13.53 -2.84
CA SER A 294 -12.63 -12.21 -3.39
C SER A 294 -11.28 -11.75 -2.83
N GLY A 295 -10.55 -10.97 -3.60
CA GLY A 295 -9.25 -10.47 -3.20
C GLY A 295 -8.24 -10.44 -4.34
N TRP A 296 -6.97 -10.30 -3.98
CA TRP A 296 -5.88 -10.26 -4.95
C TRP A 296 -5.72 -11.60 -5.67
N HIS A 297 -5.58 -11.53 -6.99
CA HIS A 297 -5.26 -12.66 -7.86
C HIS A 297 -4.10 -12.29 -8.76
N PHE A 298 -3.51 -13.31 -9.36
CA PHE A 298 -2.31 -13.11 -10.19
C PHE A 298 -2.42 -13.90 -11.48
N ILE A 299 -2.06 -13.26 -12.59
CA ILE A 299 -1.84 -13.93 -13.87
C ILE A 299 -0.34 -13.92 -14.15
N GLU A 300 0.25 -15.10 -14.20
CA GLU A 300 1.56 -15.28 -14.80
C GLU A 300 1.40 -15.54 -16.28
N TYR A 301 2.16 -14.82 -17.11
CA TYR A 301 2.25 -15.05 -18.54
C TYR A 301 3.67 -15.41 -18.92
N LYS A 302 3.79 -16.27 -19.93
CA LYS A 302 5.05 -16.62 -20.57
C LYS A 302 4.83 -16.81 -22.06
N PHE A 303 5.65 -16.18 -22.88
CA PHE A 303 5.57 -16.27 -24.36
C PHE A 303 6.94 -16.13 -25.01
N ASP A 304 7.01 -16.39 -26.31
CA ASP A 304 8.20 -16.20 -27.14
C ASP A 304 8.43 -14.71 -27.47
N GLN A 305 9.66 -14.34 -27.84
CA GLN A 305 10.08 -12.98 -28.25
C GLN A 305 9.26 -12.36 -29.37
N LYS A 306 8.45 -13.14 -30.06
CA LYS A 306 7.63 -12.72 -31.19
C LYS A 306 6.31 -12.05 -30.80
N ILE A 307 5.87 -12.23 -29.56
CA ILE A 307 4.70 -11.56 -29.01
C ILE A 307 5.14 -10.24 -28.36
N ILE A 308 4.46 -9.17 -28.71
CA ILE A 308 4.60 -7.85 -28.10
C ILE A 308 3.34 -7.56 -27.29
N LEU A 309 3.50 -7.53 -25.98
CA LEU A 309 2.43 -7.15 -25.06
C LEU A 309 2.35 -5.62 -24.97
N TYR A 310 1.14 -5.08 -24.98
CA TYR A 310 0.94 -3.64 -24.79
C TYR A 310 0.81 -3.30 -23.31
N GLU A 311 1.37 -2.16 -22.94
CA GLU A 311 1.27 -1.58 -21.61
C GLU A 311 0.46 -0.29 -21.63
N GLN A 312 -0.20 -0.01 -20.52
CA GLN A 312 -0.96 1.22 -20.28
C GLN A 312 -0.31 2.05 -19.19
N LEU A 313 -0.47 3.36 -19.30
CA LEU A 313 -0.14 4.33 -18.27
C LEU A 313 -1.34 4.48 -17.32
N ASN A 314 -1.09 4.97 -16.11
CA ASN A 314 -2.13 5.31 -15.15
C ASN A 314 -3.07 4.14 -14.82
N ALA A 315 -2.50 2.98 -14.52
CA ALA A 315 -3.28 1.81 -14.12
C ALA A 315 -4.21 2.11 -12.94
N PRO A 316 -5.38 1.45 -12.88
CA PRO A 316 -6.22 1.51 -11.69
C PRO A 316 -5.51 0.92 -10.46
N VAL A 317 -5.88 1.42 -9.28
CA VAL A 317 -5.33 0.94 -7.99
C VAL A 317 -5.48 -0.57 -7.87
N GLY A 318 -4.38 -1.23 -7.51
CA GLY A 318 -4.33 -2.68 -7.32
C GLY A 318 -3.99 -3.49 -8.57
N LEU A 319 -3.92 -2.86 -9.74
CA LEU A 319 -3.36 -3.48 -10.93
C LEU A 319 -1.85 -3.25 -10.95
N LEU A 320 -1.06 -4.28 -10.65
CA LEU A 320 0.39 -4.19 -10.55
C LEU A 320 1.08 -5.18 -11.50
N TRP A 321 2.21 -4.76 -12.02
CA TRP A 321 3.04 -5.58 -12.89
C TRP A 321 4.36 -5.93 -12.22
N HIS A 322 4.54 -7.22 -11.95
CA HIS A 322 5.73 -7.77 -11.34
C HIS A 322 6.62 -8.39 -12.43
N GLN A 323 7.85 -7.95 -12.49
CA GLN A 323 8.84 -8.50 -13.41
C GLN A 323 9.78 -9.47 -12.70
N PRO A 324 10.24 -10.56 -13.32
CA PRO A 324 11.19 -11.47 -12.73
C PRO A 324 12.52 -10.76 -12.48
N ILE A 325 13.08 -11.00 -11.29
CA ILE A 325 14.44 -10.55 -11.00
C ILE A 325 15.40 -11.50 -11.70
N LYS A 326 16.28 -10.96 -12.52
CA LYS A 326 17.42 -11.72 -13.05
C LYS A 326 18.39 -12.02 -11.90
N SER A 327 18.14 -13.07 -11.12
CA SER A 327 19.09 -13.58 -10.14
C SER A 327 19.64 -14.92 -10.60
N SER A 328 20.95 -14.97 -10.78
CA SER A 328 21.69 -16.21 -10.91
C SER A 328 21.71 -16.88 -9.53
N ASN A 329 21.19 -18.11 -9.42
CA ASN A 329 21.35 -19.03 -8.28
C ASN A 329 20.68 -18.69 -6.96
N SER A 330 19.37 -18.68 -6.87
CA SER A 330 18.67 -18.74 -5.59
C SER A 330 17.81 -19.99 -5.49
N GLY A 331 18.19 -20.89 -4.60
CA GLY A 331 17.30 -21.99 -4.17
C GLY A 331 16.16 -21.39 -3.34
N LEU A 332 15.07 -20.99 -3.97
CA LEU A 332 13.99 -20.25 -3.32
C LEU A 332 12.95 -21.17 -2.71
N LEU A 333 12.49 -20.83 -1.52
CA LEU A 333 11.38 -21.47 -0.85
C LEU A 333 10.02 -21.18 -1.52
N ASN A 334 9.94 -20.08 -2.28
CA ASN A 334 8.77 -19.70 -3.07
C ASN A 334 9.23 -19.25 -4.48
N PRO A 335 8.80 -19.94 -5.56
CA PRO A 335 9.19 -19.59 -6.93
C PRO A 335 8.77 -18.18 -7.36
N TYR A 336 7.80 -17.56 -6.66
CA TYR A 336 7.29 -16.23 -6.98
C TYR A 336 7.95 -15.09 -6.20
N SER A 337 8.83 -15.37 -5.24
CA SER A 337 9.63 -14.34 -4.56
C SER A 337 10.64 -13.66 -5.49
N GLU A 338 10.75 -14.12 -6.74
CA GLU A 338 11.59 -13.53 -7.79
C GLU A 338 10.95 -12.36 -8.51
N TYR A 339 9.64 -12.14 -8.32
CA TYR A 339 8.92 -11.05 -8.97
C TYR A 339 8.86 -9.81 -8.07
N PHE A 340 9.22 -8.67 -8.63
CA PHE A 340 9.02 -7.35 -7.99
C PHE A 340 8.09 -6.49 -8.83
N PRO A 341 7.26 -5.63 -8.20
CA PRO A 341 6.50 -4.64 -8.94
C PRO A 341 7.43 -3.82 -9.84
N LYS A 342 7.03 -3.61 -11.08
CA LYS A 342 7.71 -2.66 -11.96
C LYS A 342 7.46 -1.27 -11.41
N LEU A 343 8.48 -0.71 -10.78
CA LEU A 343 8.40 0.65 -10.29
C LEU A 343 8.46 1.63 -11.47
N PRO A 344 7.63 2.65 -11.46
CA PRO A 344 7.74 3.72 -12.43
C PRO A 344 9.12 4.37 -12.29
N SER A 345 9.73 4.71 -13.41
CA SER A 345 10.97 5.51 -13.45
C SER A 345 10.76 6.94 -12.95
N THR A 346 9.50 7.36 -12.90
CA THR A 346 8.98 8.60 -12.29
C THR A 346 7.72 8.24 -11.50
N PRO A 347 7.41 8.93 -10.38
CA PRO A 347 6.26 8.59 -9.53
C PRO A 347 4.90 8.65 -10.21
N SER A 348 4.84 9.26 -11.38
CA SER A 348 3.61 9.54 -12.10
C SER A 348 3.11 8.42 -13.02
N LEU A 349 3.89 7.36 -13.29
CA LEU A 349 3.57 6.47 -14.40
C LEU A 349 3.90 5.00 -14.11
N ALA A 350 3.09 4.35 -13.25
CA ALA A 350 3.09 2.89 -13.21
C ALA A 350 2.55 2.37 -14.55
N THR A 351 3.39 1.65 -15.29
CA THR A 351 2.94 0.94 -16.49
C THR A 351 2.60 -0.49 -16.13
N VAL A 352 1.47 -0.96 -16.60
CA VAL A 352 1.02 -2.34 -16.45
C VAL A 352 0.56 -2.88 -17.80
N PRO A 353 0.56 -4.21 -18.02
CA PRO A 353 -0.03 -4.77 -19.21
C PRO A 353 -1.50 -4.37 -19.35
N VAL A 354 -1.92 -4.14 -20.60
CA VAL A 354 -3.31 -3.87 -20.92
C VAL A 354 -4.11 -5.16 -20.76
N ILE A 355 -4.96 -5.21 -19.75
CA ILE A 355 -5.71 -6.41 -19.37
C ILE A 355 -7.16 -6.07 -19.08
N ASN A 356 -8.06 -6.98 -19.43
CA ASN A 356 -9.45 -7.02 -18.96
C ASN A 356 -9.84 -8.43 -18.53
N ILE A 357 -10.89 -8.53 -17.76
CA ILE A 357 -11.36 -9.78 -17.16
C ILE A 357 -12.89 -9.87 -17.29
N SER A 358 -13.38 -11.06 -17.53
CA SER A 358 -14.80 -11.37 -17.53
C SER A 358 -15.12 -12.43 -16.45
N PRO A 359 -16.20 -12.24 -15.66
CA PRO A 359 -17.09 -11.09 -15.64
C PRO A 359 -16.42 -9.79 -15.16
N ALA A 360 -17.07 -8.65 -15.41
CA ALA A 360 -16.62 -7.34 -14.92
C ALA A 360 -16.52 -7.36 -13.39
N GLN A 361 -15.53 -6.63 -12.85
CA GLN A 361 -15.23 -6.60 -11.42
C GLN A 361 -15.79 -5.32 -10.79
N THR A 362 -16.47 -5.44 -9.67
CA THR A 362 -17.07 -4.30 -8.94
C THR A 362 -16.24 -3.86 -7.74
N VAL A 363 -14.91 -3.89 -7.90
CA VAL A 363 -13.96 -3.64 -6.81
C VAL A 363 -13.83 -2.16 -6.44
N TYR A 364 -14.26 -1.25 -7.35
CA TYR A 364 -14.13 0.21 -7.19
C TYR A 364 -15.44 0.89 -6.84
N ASP A 365 -16.40 0.14 -6.32
CA ASP A 365 -17.75 0.58 -5.99
C ASP A 365 -17.76 1.73 -4.98
N SER A 366 -18.71 2.66 -5.11
CA SER A 366 -18.87 3.80 -4.20
C SER A 366 -19.16 3.40 -2.75
N ARG A 367 -19.66 2.20 -2.50
CA ARG A 367 -19.85 1.65 -1.15
C ARG A 367 -18.53 1.51 -0.37
N ASN A 368 -17.40 1.43 -1.07
CA ASN A 368 -16.08 1.40 -0.43
C ASN A 368 -15.77 2.68 0.38
N LEU A 369 -16.38 3.81 0.03
CA LEU A 369 -16.24 5.08 0.75
C LEU A 369 -16.68 5.01 2.22
N LYS A 370 -17.49 4.00 2.58
CA LYS A 370 -18.02 3.76 3.91
C LYS A 370 -17.23 2.72 4.71
N ASN A 371 -16.19 2.14 4.12
CA ASN A 371 -15.40 1.10 4.77
C ASN A 371 -14.61 1.67 5.96
N GLU A 372 -14.35 0.82 6.95
CA GLU A 372 -13.62 1.17 8.17
C GLU A 372 -12.13 1.47 7.93
N GLY A 373 -11.58 1.03 6.81
CA GLY A 373 -10.17 1.21 6.44
C GLY A 373 -9.99 2.14 5.24
N SER A 374 -9.09 3.11 5.36
CA SER A 374 -8.74 4.06 4.32
C SER A 374 -7.53 3.63 3.49
N ARG A 375 -7.32 2.32 3.33
CA ARG A 375 -6.14 1.76 2.64
C ARG A 375 -6.48 0.44 1.96
N PRO A 376 -5.70 0.03 0.94
CA PRO A 376 -5.82 -1.31 0.38
C PRO A 376 -5.60 -2.39 1.46
N ASN A 377 -6.42 -3.43 1.41
CA ASN A 377 -6.28 -4.62 2.24
C ASN A 377 -6.34 -5.88 1.36
N SER A 378 -7.34 -6.74 1.50
CA SER A 378 -7.59 -7.86 0.58
C SER A 378 -8.11 -7.41 -0.80
N LEU A 379 -8.57 -6.16 -0.92
CA LEU A 379 -9.06 -5.49 -2.12
C LEU A 379 -8.54 -4.04 -2.15
N PRO A 380 -8.68 -3.31 -3.27
CA PRO A 380 -8.29 -1.89 -3.38
C PRO A 380 -8.93 -0.98 -2.32
N ASN A 381 -10.17 -1.26 -1.93
CA ASN A 381 -10.88 -0.59 -0.84
C ASN A 381 -11.08 0.93 -1.03
N LEU A 382 -11.33 1.37 -2.27
CA LEU A 382 -11.64 2.76 -2.60
C LEU A 382 -12.69 2.81 -3.71
N TRP A 383 -13.29 3.98 -3.89
CA TRP A 383 -14.04 4.30 -5.10
C TRP A 383 -13.13 4.89 -6.16
N VAL A 384 -13.38 4.51 -7.42
CA VAL A 384 -12.71 5.03 -8.60
C VAL A 384 -13.76 5.38 -9.66
N SER A 385 -13.75 6.60 -10.17
CA SER A 385 -14.60 7.00 -11.29
C SER A 385 -14.13 6.41 -12.61
N GLU A 386 -14.97 6.46 -13.63
CA GLU A 386 -14.52 6.23 -15.01
C GLU A 386 -13.51 7.30 -15.47
N GLU A 387 -12.82 7.02 -16.57
CA GLU A 387 -11.89 7.96 -17.20
C GLU A 387 -12.67 8.95 -18.09
N THR A 388 -13.12 10.04 -17.52
CA THR A 388 -13.92 11.07 -18.21
C THR A 388 -13.08 12.26 -18.65
N ASN A 389 -11.80 12.37 -18.23
CA ASN A 389 -10.95 13.56 -18.38
C ASN A 389 -11.61 14.82 -17.77
N PHE A 390 -12.51 14.63 -16.80
CA PHE A 390 -13.28 15.72 -16.17
C PHE A 390 -13.94 16.67 -17.17
N GLN A 391 -14.43 16.13 -18.30
CA GLN A 391 -15.30 16.90 -19.20
C GLN A 391 -16.56 17.42 -18.50
N TYR A 392 -17.01 16.63 -17.51
CA TYR A 392 -17.99 16.98 -16.50
C TYR A 392 -17.41 16.59 -15.15
N PRO A 393 -17.71 17.34 -14.08
CA PRO A 393 -17.29 16.95 -12.74
C PRO A 393 -17.81 15.54 -12.37
N GLU A 394 -16.97 14.79 -11.66
CA GLU A 394 -17.42 13.57 -10.99
C GLU A 394 -18.02 13.95 -9.65
N TYR A 395 -19.05 13.25 -9.19
CA TYR A 395 -19.65 13.54 -7.89
C TYR A 395 -19.92 12.27 -7.09
N ILE A 396 -19.95 12.44 -5.78
CA ILE A 396 -20.32 11.45 -4.79
C ILE A 396 -21.36 12.08 -3.87
N GLU A 397 -22.53 11.47 -3.78
CA GLU A 397 -23.62 11.91 -2.91
C GLU A 397 -23.82 10.94 -1.76
N PHE A 398 -24.12 11.46 -0.57
CA PHE A 398 -24.49 10.70 0.62
C PHE A 398 -25.86 11.18 1.09
N HIS A 399 -26.83 10.28 1.14
CA HIS A 399 -28.22 10.57 1.48
C HIS A 399 -28.63 9.87 2.76
N TRP A 400 -29.31 10.57 3.66
CA TRP A 400 -29.90 10.05 4.88
C TRP A 400 -31.42 10.08 4.84
N ASP A 401 -32.08 9.08 5.44
CA ASP A 401 -33.54 9.04 5.55
C ASP A 401 -34.09 10.18 6.42
N ASN A 402 -33.34 10.56 7.46
CA ASN A 402 -33.63 11.69 8.34
C ASN A 402 -32.53 12.74 8.27
N PRO A 403 -32.86 14.03 8.47
CA PRO A 403 -31.84 15.06 8.53
C PRO A 403 -30.79 14.76 9.63
N VAL A 404 -29.52 14.91 9.27
CA VAL A 404 -28.36 14.84 10.18
C VAL A 404 -27.80 16.23 10.39
N ASP A 405 -27.12 16.42 11.52
CA ASP A 405 -26.39 17.65 11.83
C ASP A 405 -24.90 17.40 11.64
N ILE A 406 -24.25 18.14 10.73
CA ILE A 406 -22.86 17.95 10.35
C ILE A 406 -22.06 19.18 10.71
N SER A 407 -20.96 18.97 11.46
CA SER A 407 -19.98 20.02 11.78
C SER A 407 -18.63 19.77 11.13
N THR A 408 -18.30 18.53 10.76
CA THR A 408 -17.01 18.20 10.17
C THR A 408 -17.17 17.18 9.03
N ILE A 409 -16.47 17.38 7.94
CA ILE A 409 -16.33 16.41 6.82
C ILE A 409 -14.85 16.13 6.60
N GLU A 410 -14.49 14.85 6.64
CA GLU A 410 -13.14 14.36 6.37
C GLU A 410 -13.12 13.51 5.09
N ILE A 411 -12.09 13.70 4.27
CA ILE A 411 -11.93 12.98 3.00
C ILE A 411 -10.51 12.42 2.93
N VAL A 412 -10.39 11.13 2.64
CA VAL A 412 -9.11 10.44 2.40
C VAL A 412 -8.96 10.19 0.90
N TRP A 413 -8.06 10.94 0.30
CA TRP A 413 -7.72 10.85 -1.12
C TRP A 413 -6.75 9.71 -1.40
N ASP A 414 -6.66 9.27 -2.64
CA ASP A 414 -5.68 8.28 -3.02
C ASP A 414 -4.25 8.87 -3.08
N THR A 415 -3.34 8.24 -2.34
CA THR A 415 -1.91 8.55 -2.30
C THR A 415 -1.05 7.37 -2.80
N THR A 416 -1.60 6.55 -3.70
CA THR A 416 -0.90 5.42 -4.34
C THR A 416 -0.28 4.43 -3.34
N LEU A 417 -1.03 4.10 -2.28
CA LEU A 417 -0.56 3.29 -1.15
C LEU A 417 -0.38 1.80 -1.48
N GLU A 418 -0.92 1.34 -2.61
CA GLU A 418 -0.79 -0.02 -3.09
C GLU A 418 0.63 -0.37 -3.54
N TYR A 419 1.45 0.63 -3.88
CA TYR A 419 2.83 0.40 -4.26
C TYR A 419 3.67 0.02 -3.07
N LEU A 420 4.12 -1.23 -3.08
CA LEU A 420 5.14 -1.72 -2.18
C LEU A 420 6.46 -1.06 -2.54
N TYR A 421 6.87 -0.06 -1.76
CA TYR A 421 8.19 0.51 -1.93
C TYR A 421 9.24 -0.57 -1.69
N PRO A 422 10.05 -0.93 -2.69
CA PRO A 422 11.20 -1.74 -2.44
C PRO A 422 12.14 -0.95 -1.53
N ILE A 423 13.05 -1.65 -0.91
CA ILE A 423 14.08 -1.17 0.02
C ILE A 423 14.99 -0.08 -0.59
N ARG A 424 14.82 0.25 -1.86
CA ARG A 424 15.55 1.36 -2.49
C ARG A 424 14.81 2.66 -2.22
N PRO A 425 15.51 3.67 -1.65
CA PRO A 425 14.94 5.00 -1.57
C PRO A 425 14.56 5.44 -2.99
N GLN A 426 13.28 5.69 -3.22
CA GLN A 426 12.84 6.45 -4.38
C GLN A 426 13.54 7.80 -4.32
N PRO A 427 14.00 8.37 -5.42
CA PRO A 427 14.39 9.75 -5.41
C PRO A 427 13.20 10.53 -4.84
N PHE A 428 13.45 11.37 -3.85
CA PHE A 428 12.46 12.31 -3.35
C PHE A 428 11.89 13.04 -4.56
N VAL A 429 10.59 12.91 -4.75
CA VAL A 429 9.91 13.59 -5.83
C VAL A 429 9.30 14.81 -5.20
N ASP A 430 9.85 15.95 -5.55
CA ASP A 430 9.28 17.27 -5.22
C ASP A 430 7.99 17.54 -6.03
N SER A 431 7.18 16.51 -6.26
CA SER A 431 5.95 16.62 -7.03
C SER A 431 4.78 16.00 -6.30
N ILE A 432 3.64 16.65 -6.40
CA ILE A 432 2.36 16.15 -5.88
C ILE A 432 1.99 14.89 -6.65
N LEU A 433 1.42 13.89 -5.95
CA LEU A 433 0.99 12.64 -6.57
C LEU A 433 -0.17 12.89 -7.55
N PRO A 434 -0.11 12.35 -8.78
CA PRO A 434 -1.13 12.57 -9.80
C PRO A 434 -2.54 12.13 -9.42
N SER A 435 -2.65 11.17 -8.50
CA SER A 435 -3.94 10.63 -8.01
C SER A 435 -4.66 11.52 -7.02
N ILE A 436 -3.96 12.45 -6.37
CA ILE A 436 -4.58 13.38 -5.42
C ILE A 436 -5.56 14.29 -6.18
N VAL A 437 -6.78 14.36 -5.64
CA VAL A 437 -7.81 15.27 -6.13
C VAL A 437 -7.35 16.71 -5.87
N LYS A 438 -7.32 17.50 -6.94
CA LYS A 438 -6.83 18.86 -6.95
C LYS A 438 -7.92 19.88 -6.60
N ASP A 439 -9.03 19.80 -7.34
CA ASP A 439 -10.10 20.75 -7.27
C ASP A 439 -11.44 20.05 -6.98
N TYR A 440 -12.13 20.49 -5.93
CA TYR A 440 -13.39 19.92 -5.52
C TYR A 440 -14.27 20.91 -4.77
N LYS A 441 -15.57 20.64 -4.70
CA LYS A 441 -16.57 21.38 -3.94
C LYS A 441 -17.36 20.44 -3.05
N ILE A 442 -17.86 20.99 -1.95
CA ILE A 442 -18.78 20.29 -1.05
C ILE A 442 -20.07 21.07 -0.99
N TYR A 443 -21.18 20.36 -1.15
CA TYR A 443 -22.54 20.90 -1.10
C TYR A 443 -23.35 20.20 -0.02
N SER A 444 -24.34 20.89 0.51
CA SER A 444 -25.41 20.31 1.33
C SER A 444 -26.77 20.52 0.66
N MET A 445 -27.71 19.63 0.91
CA MET A 445 -29.08 19.77 0.42
C MET A 445 -29.92 20.50 1.45
N ASN A 446 -30.50 21.63 1.08
CA ASN A 446 -31.40 22.38 1.94
C ASN A 446 -32.79 21.72 2.07
N ASP A 447 -33.65 22.26 2.91
CA ASP A 447 -34.99 21.71 3.21
C ASP A 447 -35.94 21.67 1.97
N VAL A 448 -35.66 22.47 0.94
CA VAL A 448 -36.45 22.48 -0.30
C VAL A 448 -35.84 21.61 -1.41
N GLY A 449 -34.76 20.92 -1.13
CA GLY A 449 -34.13 19.97 -2.05
C GLY A 449 -33.15 20.60 -3.04
N HIS A 450 -32.65 21.81 -2.78
CA HIS A 450 -31.62 22.44 -3.60
C HIS A 450 -30.23 22.26 -2.96
N TRP A 451 -29.22 22.06 -3.79
CA TRP A 451 -27.82 22.03 -3.39
C TRP A 451 -27.33 23.44 -3.07
N GLU A 452 -26.70 23.60 -1.91
CA GLU A 452 -26.03 24.82 -1.44
C GLU A 452 -24.56 24.54 -1.23
N GLU A 453 -23.71 25.36 -1.84
CA GLU A 453 -22.25 25.23 -1.71
C GLU A 453 -21.81 25.55 -0.27
N LEU A 454 -21.14 24.60 0.36
CA LEU A 454 -20.53 24.77 1.69
C LEU A 454 -19.08 25.21 1.57
N LEU A 455 -18.36 24.67 0.59
CA LEU A 455 -16.92 24.88 0.45
C LEU A 455 -16.48 24.63 -0.99
N GLU A 456 -15.55 25.47 -1.47
CA GLU A 456 -14.78 25.26 -2.68
C GLU A 456 -13.28 25.17 -2.33
N VAL A 457 -12.59 24.13 -2.81
CA VAL A 457 -11.17 23.92 -2.64
C VAL A 457 -10.50 23.84 -4.00
N ASN A 458 -9.50 24.68 -4.21
CA ASN A 458 -8.66 24.69 -5.39
C ASN A 458 -7.21 24.39 -4.99
N ASP A 459 -6.48 23.65 -5.84
CA ASP A 459 -5.07 23.29 -5.62
C ASP A 459 -4.82 22.50 -4.31
N ASN A 460 -5.69 21.52 -3.97
CA ASN A 460 -5.44 20.64 -2.84
C ASN A 460 -4.22 19.76 -3.11
N GLU A 461 -3.25 19.79 -2.23
CA GLU A 461 -2.02 18.97 -2.29
C GLU A 461 -2.01 17.84 -1.24
N ASN A 462 -3.04 17.75 -0.40
CA ASN A 462 -3.08 16.85 0.73
C ASN A 462 -3.76 15.51 0.39
N GLY A 463 -3.23 14.43 0.91
CA GLY A 463 -3.87 13.10 0.85
C GLY A 463 -5.00 12.91 1.87
N PHE A 464 -5.16 13.85 2.80
CA PHE A 464 -6.23 13.88 3.79
C PHE A 464 -6.69 15.33 3.97
N SER A 465 -8.00 15.55 3.87
CA SER A 465 -8.63 16.86 4.06
C SER A 465 -9.66 16.76 5.18
N SER A 466 -9.68 17.74 6.07
CA SER A 466 -10.68 17.88 7.14
C SER A 466 -11.24 19.31 7.11
N HIS A 467 -12.56 19.43 7.06
CA HIS A 467 -13.27 20.70 6.94
C HIS A 467 -14.31 20.82 8.03
N ASP A 468 -14.20 21.91 8.78
CA ASP A 468 -15.15 22.24 9.86
C ASP A 468 -16.16 23.26 9.35
N PHE A 469 -17.42 23.11 9.76
CA PHE A 469 -18.58 23.93 9.41
C PHE A 469 -19.34 24.37 10.64
N ASP A 470 -20.03 25.50 10.54
CA ASP A 470 -21.04 25.89 11.53
C ASP A 470 -22.27 25.00 11.34
N HIS A 471 -22.44 23.97 12.14
CA HIS A 471 -23.53 22.99 12.17
C HIS A 471 -24.56 23.07 11.02
N VAL A 472 -24.38 22.21 10.01
CA VAL A 472 -25.24 22.14 8.81
C VAL A 472 -26.25 21.02 8.96
N LYS A 473 -27.53 21.35 9.09
CA LYS A 473 -28.60 20.35 9.14
C LYS A 473 -29.03 20.01 7.71
N THR A 474 -28.83 18.77 7.31
CA THR A 474 -29.05 18.35 5.91
C THR A 474 -29.55 16.89 5.81
N ARG A 475 -30.16 16.55 4.67
CA ARG A 475 -30.50 15.15 4.30
C ARG A 475 -29.51 14.57 3.28
N ALA A 476 -28.68 15.40 2.67
CA ALA A 476 -27.66 14.91 1.74
C ALA A 476 -26.48 15.86 1.65
N ILE A 477 -25.29 15.31 1.43
CA ILE A 477 -24.10 16.04 1.00
C ILE A 477 -23.64 15.51 -0.35
N GLU A 478 -23.02 16.38 -1.13
CA GLU A 478 -22.35 16.04 -2.39
C GLU A 478 -20.91 16.52 -2.34
N ILE A 479 -20.00 15.69 -2.84
CA ILE A 479 -18.62 16.08 -3.13
C ILE A 479 -18.44 16.03 -4.63
N GLU A 480 -18.34 17.21 -5.25
CA GLU A 480 -18.09 17.39 -6.68
C GLU A 480 -16.59 17.52 -6.92
N ILE A 481 -16.04 16.72 -7.81
CA ILE A 481 -14.61 16.65 -8.13
C ILE A 481 -14.41 17.07 -9.57
N SER A 482 -13.65 18.14 -9.79
CA SER A 482 -13.42 18.73 -11.10
C SER A 482 -12.01 18.51 -11.64
N GLY A 483 -11.06 18.00 -10.85
CA GLY A 483 -9.71 17.73 -11.33
C GLY A 483 -8.81 16.98 -10.33
N THR A 484 -7.74 16.40 -10.87
CA THR A 484 -6.64 15.79 -10.14
C THR A 484 -5.31 16.39 -10.59
N HIS A 485 -4.21 16.05 -9.92
CA HIS A 485 -2.86 16.51 -10.32
C HIS A 485 -2.26 15.76 -11.52
N GLY A 486 -2.99 14.85 -12.16
CA GLY A 486 -2.48 14.18 -13.37
C GLY A 486 -3.22 12.95 -13.83
N LEU A 487 -4.14 12.41 -13.03
CA LEU A 487 -5.06 11.37 -13.50
C LEU A 487 -6.29 12.00 -14.16
N ASN A 488 -6.89 11.26 -15.07
CA ASN A 488 -8.13 11.65 -15.77
C ASN A 488 -9.39 11.02 -15.16
N ARG A 489 -9.31 10.60 -13.90
CA ARG A 489 -10.38 10.02 -13.08
C ARG A 489 -10.18 10.36 -11.60
N ALA A 490 -11.25 10.36 -10.84
CA ALA A 490 -11.23 10.55 -9.39
C ALA A 490 -10.99 9.23 -8.65
N GLN A 491 -10.26 9.28 -7.51
CA GLN A 491 -9.98 8.15 -6.65
C GLN A 491 -10.09 8.59 -5.19
N VAL A 492 -10.99 7.96 -4.42
CA VAL A 492 -11.28 8.34 -3.03
C VAL A 492 -11.35 7.09 -2.16
N TYR A 493 -10.57 7.05 -1.08
CA TYR A 493 -10.59 5.92 -0.14
C TYR A 493 -11.78 5.97 0.81
N GLN A 494 -12.01 7.10 1.43
CA GLN A 494 -13.00 7.19 2.50
C GLN A 494 -13.54 8.61 2.62
N VAL A 495 -14.82 8.72 3.00
CA VAL A 495 -15.42 9.95 3.47
C VAL A 495 -15.99 9.71 4.86
N ARG A 496 -15.82 10.68 5.76
CA ARG A 496 -16.35 10.67 7.12
C ARG A 496 -17.06 11.98 7.39
N ALA A 497 -18.16 11.95 8.14
CA ALA A 497 -18.87 13.13 8.57
C ALA A 497 -19.24 13.00 10.06
N TYR A 498 -19.13 14.09 10.79
CA TYR A 498 -19.37 14.15 12.23
C TYR A 498 -20.24 15.34 12.59
N SER A 499 -20.96 15.21 13.75
CA SER A 499 -21.77 16.27 14.34
C SER A 499 -20.93 17.21 15.18
#